data_0ef33027ce5de60d9e905dc616394696
#
_entry.id   0ef33027ce5de60d9e905dc616394696
#
_cell.length_a   1.000
_cell.length_b   1.000
_cell.length_c   1.000
_cell.angle_alpha   90.00
_cell.angle_beta   90.00
_cell.angle_gamma   90.00
#
_symmetry.space_group_name_H-M   'P 1'
#
loop_
_entity.id
_entity.type
_entity.pdbx_description
1 polymer ?
#
loop_
_entity_poly.entity_id
_entity_poly.type
_entity_poly.pdbx_seq_one_letter_code
_entity_poly.pdbx_strand_id
1 'polypeptide(L)'
;SNLVFIINELDKATSSNGNANPADVLLTLLDNLGFTDNYMECLIPTSGVYPIATANDKDKISAPLLSRFAVIDIPDYTREEKKTIFLKYSLPKVLKRIGLHEDECLVLDDGLDAVLDYCKDTTGIRDLEQAAEHLAAHALYMIEVEHATSVSYTADMVNELF
;
A
#
# COMPACT_ATOMS: atom_id res chain seq x y z
N SER A 1 7.04 -20.44 22.75
CA SER A 1 6.83 -20.19 21.32
C SER A 1 7.11 -18.72 21.01
N ASN A 2 7.87 -18.45 19.96
CA ASN A 2 8.15 -17.08 19.53
C ASN A 2 6.93 -16.56 18.75
N LEU A 3 6.28 -15.52 19.26
CA LEU A 3 5.13 -14.90 18.62
C LEU A 3 5.60 -13.63 17.90
N VAL A 4 5.28 -13.51 16.61
CA VAL A 4 5.39 -12.26 15.87
C VAL A 4 4.04 -11.55 15.91
N PHE A 5 4.02 -10.33 16.43
CA PHE A 5 2.83 -9.50 16.53
C PHE A 5 2.92 -8.34 15.54
N ILE A 6 2.03 -8.31 14.56
CA ILE A 6 2.04 -7.30 13.49
C ILE A 6 0.99 -6.23 13.80
N ILE A 7 1.43 -4.98 13.84
CA ILE A 7 0.60 -3.80 14.08
C ILE A 7 0.60 -2.96 12.81
N ASN A 8 -0.52 -2.90 12.11
CA ASN A 8 -0.64 -2.05 10.93
C ASN A 8 -1.15 -0.66 11.31
N GLU A 9 -0.59 0.37 10.63
CA GLU A 9 -1.00 1.77 10.76
C GLU A 9 -0.91 2.28 12.22
N LEU A 10 0.23 2.06 12.87
CA LEU A 10 0.47 2.46 14.26
C LEU A 10 0.24 3.96 14.50
N ASP A 11 0.52 4.81 13.51
CA ASP A 11 0.27 6.24 13.53
C ASP A 11 -1.21 6.61 13.71
N LYS A 12 -2.14 5.76 13.29
CA LYS A 12 -3.58 5.96 13.50
C LYS A 12 -4.04 5.57 14.90
N ALA A 13 -3.38 4.61 15.53
CA ALA A 13 -3.70 4.19 16.88
C ALA A 13 -3.40 5.26 17.94
N THR A 14 -2.47 6.17 17.66
CA THR A 14 -2.03 7.24 18.57
C THR A 14 -2.92 8.49 18.51
N SER A 15 -3.86 8.57 17.58
CA SER A 15 -4.67 9.77 17.28
C SER A 15 -5.98 9.86 18.07
N SER A 16 -6.28 8.93 18.98
CA SER A 16 -7.56 8.93 19.71
C SER A 16 -7.57 9.95 20.85
N ASN A 17 -8.49 10.92 20.78
CA ASN A 17 -8.74 11.95 21.80
C ASN A 17 -9.50 11.42 23.03
N GLY A 18 -9.46 10.13 23.31
CA GLY A 18 -10.16 9.49 24.43
C GLY A 18 -9.28 9.22 25.65
N ASN A 19 -9.90 9.00 26.82
CA ASN A 19 -9.23 8.71 28.09
C ASN A 19 -8.40 7.40 28.13
N ALA A 20 -8.38 6.61 27.07
CA ALA A 20 -7.57 5.41 26.94
C ALA A 20 -6.81 5.49 25.60
N ASN A 21 -5.54 5.82 25.68
CA ASN A 21 -4.68 5.80 24.50
C ASN A 21 -4.18 4.36 24.25
N PRO A 22 -4.49 3.73 23.10
CA PRO A 22 -3.98 2.41 22.77
C PRO A 22 -2.45 2.31 22.78
N ALA A 23 -1.76 3.44 22.57
CA ALA A 23 -0.29 3.52 22.66
C ALA A 23 0.24 3.16 24.05
N ASP A 24 -0.50 3.47 25.12
CA ASP A 24 -0.05 3.17 26.49
C ASP A 24 -0.05 1.65 26.77
N VAL A 25 -1.02 0.94 26.19
CA VAL A 25 -1.07 -0.53 26.27
C VAL A 25 0.11 -1.15 25.49
N LEU A 26 0.46 -0.57 24.34
CA LEU A 26 1.59 -1.03 23.54
C LEU A 26 2.92 -0.79 24.25
N LEU A 27 3.09 0.30 25.00
CA LEU A 27 4.28 0.54 25.80
C LEU A 27 4.51 -0.60 26.81
N THR A 28 3.47 -1.00 27.50
CA THR A 28 3.54 -2.12 28.47
C THR A 28 3.88 -3.45 27.79
N LEU A 29 3.30 -3.70 26.62
CA LEU A 29 3.60 -4.90 25.81
C LEU A 29 5.07 -4.94 25.37
N LEU A 30 5.60 -3.79 24.90
CA LEU A 30 6.94 -3.66 24.35
C LEU A 30 8.03 -3.73 25.43
N ASP A 31 7.72 -3.39 26.66
CA ASP A 31 8.69 -3.44 27.77
C ASP A 31 8.97 -4.87 28.27
N ASN A 32 8.34 -5.89 27.68
CA ASN A 32 8.52 -7.31 28.06
C ASN A 32 8.27 -7.63 29.55
N LEU A 33 7.56 -6.76 30.25
CA LEU A 33 7.25 -6.92 31.66
C LEU A 33 6.01 -7.79 31.91
N GLY A 34 5.30 -8.15 30.83
CA GLY A 34 3.99 -8.75 30.91
C GLY A 34 2.89 -7.70 31.11
N PHE A 35 1.66 -8.07 30.87
CA PHE A 35 0.51 -7.23 31.21
C PHE A 35 -0.54 -8.04 31.99
N THR A 36 -1.27 -7.36 32.85
CA THR A 36 -2.38 -7.98 33.57
C THR A 36 -3.64 -7.86 32.71
N ASP A 37 -4.18 -9.01 32.32
CA ASP A 37 -5.49 -9.07 31.65
C ASP A 37 -6.58 -8.85 32.69
N ASN A 38 -7.40 -7.82 32.49
CA ASN A 38 -8.44 -7.44 33.47
C ASN A 38 -9.62 -8.40 33.49
N TYR A 39 -9.83 -9.20 32.46
CA TYR A 39 -10.90 -10.19 32.39
C TYR A 39 -10.44 -11.51 33.03
N MET A 40 -9.23 -11.92 32.72
CA MET A 40 -8.67 -13.17 33.28
C MET A 40 -8.00 -12.98 34.63
N GLU A 41 -7.83 -11.75 35.08
CA GLU A 41 -7.18 -11.36 36.35
C GLU A 41 -5.83 -12.04 36.57
N CYS A 42 -5.08 -12.26 35.49
CA CYS A 42 -3.77 -12.90 35.52
C CYS A 42 -2.72 -12.11 34.76
N LEU A 43 -1.46 -12.26 35.15
CA LEU A 43 -0.33 -11.71 34.44
C LEU A 43 -0.02 -12.57 33.21
N ILE A 44 -0.11 -11.98 32.02
CA ILE A 44 0.29 -12.61 30.76
C ILE A 44 1.74 -12.21 30.44
N PRO A 45 2.68 -13.16 30.37
CA PRO A 45 4.06 -12.85 30.04
C PRO A 45 4.19 -12.45 28.57
N THR A 46 4.90 -11.36 28.30
CA THR A 46 5.18 -10.85 26.96
C THR A 46 6.59 -11.16 26.47
N SER A 47 7.38 -11.89 27.25
CA SER A 47 8.70 -12.37 26.85
C SER A 47 8.60 -13.30 25.64
N GLY A 48 9.42 -13.05 24.59
CA GLY A 48 9.39 -13.81 23.34
C GLY A 48 8.30 -13.35 22.35
N VAL A 49 7.71 -12.19 22.55
CA VAL A 49 6.88 -11.49 21.56
C VAL A 49 7.76 -10.54 20.76
N TYR A 50 7.68 -10.63 19.44
CA TYR A 50 8.44 -9.79 18.51
C TYR A 50 7.46 -8.88 17.75
N PRO A 51 7.31 -7.61 18.17
CA PRO A 51 6.42 -6.68 17.49
C PRO A 51 7.04 -6.13 16.22
N ILE A 52 6.25 -6.10 15.14
CA ILE A 52 6.56 -5.41 13.89
C ILE A 52 5.42 -4.42 13.65
N ALA A 53 5.74 -3.15 13.47
CA ALA A 53 4.75 -2.12 13.21
C ALA A 53 4.97 -1.46 11.85
N THR A 54 3.87 -1.10 11.18
CA THR A 54 3.89 -0.22 10.01
C THR A 54 3.27 1.11 10.35
N ALA A 55 3.76 2.19 9.76
CA ALA A 55 3.21 3.54 9.88
C ALA A 55 3.47 4.31 8.59
N ASN A 56 2.56 5.22 8.26
CA ASN A 56 2.74 6.15 7.13
C ASN A 56 3.46 7.43 7.59
N ASP A 57 3.29 7.81 8.84
CA ASP A 57 3.81 9.05 9.39
C ASP A 57 4.38 8.80 10.81
N LYS A 58 5.70 8.73 10.89
CA LYS A 58 6.39 8.51 12.17
C LYS A 58 6.24 9.67 13.15
N ASP A 59 5.99 10.89 12.66
CA ASP A 59 5.88 12.07 13.51
C ASP A 59 4.57 12.08 14.34
N LYS A 60 3.60 11.25 13.94
CA LYS A 60 2.37 11.01 14.70
C LYS A 60 2.54 10.00 15.83
N ILE A 61 3.65 9.28 15.86
CA ILE A 61 3.93 8.29 16.91
C ILE A 61 4.64 8.98 18.05
N SER A 62 4.20 8.74 19.29
CA SER A 62 4.81 9.34 20.47
C SER A 62 6.29 8.92 20.61
N ALA A 63 7.15 9.85 21.04
CA ALA A 63 8.57 9.59 21.22
C ALA A 63 8.87 8.39 22.13
N PRO A 64 8.16 8.18 23.26
CA PRO A 64 8.34 7.00 24.10
C PRO A 64 8.06 5.68 23.37
N LEU A 65 7.05 5.66 22.49
CA LEU A 65 6.72 4.47 21.72
C LEU A 65 7.73 4.23 20.60
N LEU A 66 8.11 5.30 19.89
CA LEU A 66 9.08 5.23 18.80
C LEU A 66 10.45 4.76 19.27
N SER A 67 10.87 5.15 20.48
CA SER A 67 12.16 4.75 21.05
C SER A 67 12.30 3.24 21.32
N ARG A 68 11.19 2.51 21.32
CA ARG A 68 11.18 1.05 21.53
C ARG A 68 11.26 0.26 20.22
N PHE A 69 11.19 0.93 19.08
CA PHE A 69 11.31 0.32 17.77
C PHE A 69 12.64 0.65 17.10
N ALA A 70 13.18 -0.31 16.37
CA ALA A 70 14.18 -0.04 15.35
C ALA A 70 13.47 0.47 14.11
N VAL A 71 13.58 1.75 13.81
CA VAL A 71 12.88 2.39 12.69
C VAL A 71 13.62 2.10 11.39
N ILE A 72 12.88 1.61 10.39
CA ILE A 72 13.35 1.40 9.03
C ILE A 72 12.50 2.28 8.12
N ASP A 73 13.10 3.34 7.59
CA ASP A 73 12.44 4.21 6.62
C ASP A 73 12.42 3.52 5.25
N ILE A 74 11.24 3.41 4.65
CA ILE A 74 11.05 2.90 3.29
C ILE A 74 10.81 4.12 2.39
N PRO A 75 11.76 4.46 1.49
CA PRO A 75 11.61 5.60 0.60
C PRO A 75 10.48 5.35 -0.40
N ASP A 76 9.92 6.45 -0.92
CA ASP A 76 8.97 6.38 -2.02
C ASP A 76 9.68 6.00 -3.32
N TYR A 77 8.91 5.45 -4.27
CA TYR A 77 9.43 5.08 -5.58
C TYR A 77 9.71 6.32 -6.43
N THR A 78 10.85 6.29 -7.12
CA THR A 78 11.17 7.28 -8.16
C THR A 78 10.25 7.11 -9.38
N ARG A 79 10.16 8.14 -10.24
CA ARG A 79 9.37 8.08 -11.46
C ARG A 79 9.77 6.89 -12.36
N GLU A 80 11.08 6.61 -12.48
CA GLU A 80 11.59 5.50 -13.29
C GLU A 80 11.26 4.12 -12.69
N GLU A 81 11.27 4.02 -11.37
CA GLU A 81 10.82 2.81 -10.69
C GLU A 81 9.32 2.61 -10.87
N LYS A 82 8.52 3.68 -10.75
CA LYS A 82 7.08 3.65 -11.01
C LYS A 82 6.77 3.21 -12.45
N LYS A 83 7.53 3.69 -13.45
CA LYS A 83 7.43 3.20 -14.84
C LYS A 83 7.65 1.70 -14.94
N THR A 84 8.74 1.24 -14.34
CA THR A 84 9.10 -0.18 -14.35
C THR A 84 8.05 -1.03 -13.65
N ILE A 85 7.54 -0.58 -12.51
CA ILE A 85 6.50 -1.27 -11.75
C ILE A 85 5.21 -1.35 -12.57
N PHE A 86 4.81 -0.25 -13.18
CA PHE A 86 3.59 -0.22 -14.00
C PHE A 86 3.65 -1.21 -15.16
N LEU A 87 4.72 -1.14 -15.98
CA LEU A 87 4.83 -1.96 -17.19
C LEU A 87 5.12 -3.44 -16.90
N LYS A 88 5.95 -3.75 -15.90
CA LYS A 88 6.38 -5.13 -15.66
C LYS A 88 5.53 -5.88 -14.65
N TYR A 89 4.79 -5.17 -13.79
CA TYR A 89 4.07 -5.81 -12.71
C TYR A 89 2.59 -5.44 -12.67
N SER A 90 2.24 -4.13 -12.62
CA SER A 90 0.86 -3.72 -12.41
C SER A 90 -0.02 -4.05 -13.61
N LEU A 91 0.33 -3.59 -14.80
CA LEU A 91 -0.46 -3.82 -16.01
C LEU A 91 -0.54 -5.32 -16.38
N PRO A 92 0.56 -6.09 -16.47
CA PRO A 92 0.47 -7.52 -16.80
C PRO A 92 -0.32 -8.33 -15.77
N LYS A 93 -0.20 -8.01 -14.48
CA LYS A 93 -1.00 -8.64 -13.42
C LYS A 93 -2.50 -8.45 -13.62
N VAL A 94 -2.92 -7.23 -13.98
CA VAL A 94 -4.32 -6.91 -14.22
C VAL A 94 -4.83 -7.57 -15.50
N LEU A 95 -4.10 -7.47 -16.61
CA LEU A 95 -4.46 -8.09 -17.89
C LEU A 95 -4.65 -9.60 -17.73
N LYS A 96 -3.72 -10.28 -17.08
CA LYS A 96 -3.84 -11.70 -16.77
C LYS A 96 -5.10 -12.03 -15.96
N ARG A 97 -5.47 -11.17 -15.00
CA ARG A 97 -6.65 -11.38 -14.15
C ARG A 97 -7.97 -11.31 -14.94
N ILE A 98 -8.03 -10.45 -15.96
CA ILE A 98 -9.23 -10.25 -16.78
C ILE A 98 -9.22 -11.07 -18.07
N GLY A 99 -8.13 -11.80 -18.35
CA GLY A 99 -8.02 -12.70 -19.51
C GLY A 99 -7.57 -12.03 -20.81
N LEU A 100 -7.00 -10.82 -20.73
CA LEU A 100 -6.39 -10.13 -21.87
C LEU A 100 -4.91 -10.49 -22.02
N HIS A 101 -4.43 -10.50 -23.24
CA HIS A 101 -3.00 -10.62 -23.56
C HIS A 101 -2.32 -9.25 -23.57
N GLU A 102 -1.01 -9.23 -23.39
CA GLU A 102 -0.22 -7.98 -23.32
C GLU A 102 -0.23 -7.20 -24.65
N ASP A 103 -0.38 -7.88 -25.79
CA ASP A 103 -0.48 -7.28 -27.12
C ASP A 103 -1.85 -6.67 -27.42
N GLU A 104 -2.87 -6.98 -26.64
CA GLU A 104 -4.22 -6.42 -26.77
C GLU A 104 -4.37 -5.07 -26.05
N CYS A 105 -3.50 -4.76 -25.10
CA CYS A 105 -3.50 -3.52 -24.32
C CYS A 105 -2.10 -2.93 -24.23
N LEU A 106 -1.79 -2.02 -25.13
CA LEU A 106 -0.48 -1.38 -25.24
C LEU A 106 -0.53 0.03 -24.65
N VAL A 107 0.45 0.38 -23.84
CA VAL A 107 0.62 1.74 -23.32
C VAL A 107 1.90 2.32 -23.95
N LEU A 108 1.73 3.36 -24.78
CA LEU A 108 2.83 4.05 -25.43
C LEU A 108 3.60 4.91 -24.41
N ASP A 109 4.81 5.36 -24.77
CA ASP A 109 5.68 6.11 -23.87
C ASP A 109 5.02 7.40 -23.35
N ASP A 110 4.33 8.13 -24.21
CA ASP A 110 3.56 9.34 -23.87
C ASP A 110 2.34 9.03 -23.02
N GLY A 111 1.65 7.93 -23.30
CA GLY A 111 0.54 7.43 -22.47
C GLY A 111 1.02 7.02 -21.08
N LEU A 112 2.17 6.35 -21.00
CA LEU A 112 2.78 6.00 -19.72
C LEU A 112 3.14 7.24 -18.89
N ASP A 113 3.70 8.26 -19.54
CA ASP A 113 4.00 9.52 -18.86
C ASP A 113 2.73 10.20 -18.35
N ALA A 114 1.63 10.18 -19.10
CA ALA A 114 0.33 10.70 -18.66
C ALA A 114 -0.22 9.93 -17.44
N VAL A 115 -0.13 8.60 -17.42
CA VAL A 115 -0.50 7.77 -16.26
C VAL A 115 0.32 8.18 -15.02
N LEU A 116 1.63 8.36 -15.17
CA LEU A 116 2.50 8.74 -14.06
C LEU A 116 2.22 10.17 -13.57
N ASP A 117 1.84 11.08 -14.46
CA ASP A 117 1.46 12.44 -14.10
C ASP A 117 0.12 12.45 -13.34
N TYR A 118 -0.81 11.59 -13.69
CA TYR A 118 -2.04 11.38 -12.91
C TYR A 118 -1.74 10.87 -11.48
N CYS A 119 -0.77 9.95 -11.35
CA CYS A 119 -0.37 9.35 -10.06
C CYS A 119 0.74 10.12 -9.32
N LYS A 120 1.09 11.36 -9.72
CA LYS A 120 2.26 12.08 -9.18
C LYS A 120 2.13 12.48 -7.72
N ASP A 121 0.91 12.81 -7.29
CA ASP A 121 0.63 13.35 -5.95
C ASP A 121 0.42 12.26 -4.89
N THR A 122 0.54 10.99 -5.29
CA THR A 122 0.32 9.85 -4.42
C THR A 122 1.60 9.06 -4.15
N THR A 123 1.73 8.62 -2.91
CA THR A 123 2.82 7.76 -2.48
C THR A 123 2.50 6.29 -2.74
N GLY A 124 3.52 5.51 -3.09
CA GLY A 124 3.37 4.07 -3.32
C GLY A 124 2.89 3.69 -4.72
N ILE A 125 2.31 2.49 -4.84
CA ILE A 125 1.95 1.89 -6.14
C ILE A 125 0.43 1.64 -6.29
N ARG A 126 -0.38 1.96 -5.27
CA ARG A 126 -1.81 1.65 -5.29
C ARG A 126 -2.53 2.33 -6.46
N ASP A 127 -2.22 3.60 -6.71
CA ASP A 127 -2.85 4.36 -7.80
C ASP A 127 -2.35 3.89 -9.17
N LEU A 128 -1.11 3.39 -9.27
CA LEU A 128 -0.63 2.73 -10.48
C LEU A 128 -1.42 1.44 -10.76
N GLU A 129 -1.74 0.65 -9.74
CA GLU A 129 -2.58 -0.54 -9.90
C GLU A 129 -4.01 -0.15 -10.31
N GLN A 130 -4.59 0.90 -9.73
CA GLN A 130 -5.90 1.41 -10.12
C GLN A 130 -5.90 1.95 -11.56
N ALA A 131 -4.86 2.68 -11.96
CA ALA A 131 -4.70 3.15 -13.33
C ALA A 131 -4.60 1.97 -14.31
N ALA A 132 -3.83 0.94 -13.97
CA ALA A 132 -3.77 -0.28 -14.78
C ALA A 132 -5.14 -0.97 -14.89
N GLU A 133 -5.91 -1.03 -13.80
CA GLU A 133 -7.28 -1.57 -13.82
C GLU A 133 -8.21 -0.78 -14.72
N HIS A 134 -8.12 0.54 -14.72
CA HIS A 134 -8.93 1.42 -15.54
C HIS A 134 -8.63 1.23 -17.05
N LEU A 135 -7.35 1.26 -17.43
CA LEU A 135 -6.93 1.02 -18.80
C LEU A 135 -7.31 -0.37 -19.29
N ALA A 136 -7.11 -1.38 -18.47
CA ALA A 136 -7.43 -2.76 -18.81
C ALA A 136 -8.96 -2.98 -18.97
N ALA A 137 -9.78 -2.38 -18.11
CA ALA A 137 -11.22 -2.43 -18.20
C ALA A 137 -11.73 -1.75 -19.48
N HIS A 138 -11.16 -0.58 -19.85
CA HIS A 138 -11.48 0.10 -21.09
C HIS A 138 -11.03 -0.73 -22.31
N ALA A 139 -9.84 -1.34 -22.28
CA ALA A 139 -9.37 -2.21 -23.37
C ALA A 139 -10.31 -3.39 -23.56
N LEU A 140 -10.73 -4.04 -22.47
CA LEU A 140 -11.71 -5.14 -22.54
C LEU A 140 -13.02 -4.69 -23.16
N TYR A 141 -13.56 -3.52 -22.79
CA TYR A 141 -14.76 -2.96 -23.39
C TYR A 141 -14.59 -2.73 -24.90
N MET A 142 -13.49 -2.13 -25.32
CA MET A 142 -13.21 -1.87 -26.74
C MET A 142 -13.10 -3.17 -27.55
N ILE A 143 -12.52 -4.21 -26.98
CA ILE A 143 -12.36 -5.50 -27.65
C ILE A 143 -13.70 -6.25 -27.73
N GLU A 144 -14.43 -6.36 -26.62
CA GLU A 144 -15.66 -7.16 -26.56
C GLU A 144 -16.87 -6.46 -27.20
N VAL A 145 -16.98 -5.15 -27.06
CA VAL A 145 -18.17 -4.39 -27.54
C VAL A 145 -17.91 -3.71 -28.86
N GLU A 146 -16.77 -3.04 -29.00
CA GLU A 146 -16.43 -2.29 -30.24
C GLU A 146 -15.65 -3.14 -31.25
N HIS A 147 -15.36 -4.42 -30.93
CA HIS A 147 -14.67 -5.38 -31.78
C HIS A 147 -13.29 -4.93 -32.24
N ALA A 148 -12.58 -4.15 -31.38
CA ALA A 148 -11.19 -3.81 -31.61
C ALA A 148 -10.32 -5.06 -31.45
N THR A 149 -9.21 -5.13 -32.17
CA THR A 149 -8.23 -6.22 -32.02
C THR A 149 -7.22 -5.93 -30.94
N SER A 150 -6.94 -4.66 -30.69
CA SER A 150 -6.04 -4.17 -29.64
C SER A 150 -6.30 -2.68 -29.39
N VAL A 151 -5.88 -2.18 -28.25
CA VAL A 151 -5.96 -0.76 -27.87
C VAL A 151 -4.56 -0.25 -27.52
N SER A 152 -4.16 0.87 -28.13
CA SER A 152 -2.89 1.54 -27.86
C SER A 152 -3.16 2.90 -27.21
N TYR A 153 -2.73 3.04 -25.96
CA TYR A 153 -2.97 4.23 -25.15
C TYR A 153 -1.89 5.29 -25.38
N THR A 154 -2.31 6.41 -25.96
CA THR A 154 -1.53 7.66 -26.06
C THR A 154 -1.84 8.56 -24.86
N ALA A 155 -1.07 9.67 -24.73
CA ALA A 155 -1.34 10.67 -23.69
C ALA A 155 -2.76 11.23 -23.77
N ASP A 156 -3.27 11.51 -24.97
CA ASP A 156 -4.61 12.07 -25.16
C ASP A 156 -5.69 11.09 -24.68
N MET A 157 -5.57 9.81 -25.04
CA MET A 157 -6.51 8.77 -24.61
C MET A 157 -6.49 8.58 -23.09
N VAL A 158 -5.30 8.60 -22.48
CA VAL A 158 -5.17 8.51 -21.02
C VAL A 158 -5.84 9.71 -20.36
N ASN A 159 -5.59 10.93 -20.83
CA ASN A 159 -6.19 12.14 -20.27
C ASN A 159 -7.71 12.23 -20.43
N GLU A 160 -8.29 11.53 -21.40
CA GLU A 160 -9.75 11.45 -21.57
C GLU A 160 -10.39 10.42 -20.63
N LEU A 161 -9.60 9.42 -20.19
CA LEU A 161 -10.09 8.34 -19.33
C LEU A 161 -10.00 8.64 -17.84
N PHE A 162 -9.10 9.54 -17.41
CA PHE A 162 -8.86 9.91 -16.04
C PHE A 162 -9.28 11.33 -15.70
#